data_c569919b77d94207e45a5ec958dddcbf
#
_entry.id   c569919b77d94207e45a5ec958dddcbf
#
_cell.length_a   1.000
_cell.length_b   1.000
_cell.length_c   1.000
_cell.angle_alpha   90.00
_cell.angle_beta   90.00
_cell.angle_gamma   90.00
#
_symmetry.space_group_name_H-M   'P 1'
#
loop_
_entity.id
_entity.type
_entity.pdbx_description
1 polymer ?
#
loop_
_entity_poly.entity_id
_entity_poly.type
_entity_poly.pdbx_seq_one_letter_code
_entity_poly.pdbx_strand_id
1 'polypeptide(L)'
;MNQKGRRPVSYASVALDIPTRAIDAAYDYLVPDGLAATATVGATVLVPFSGRDVVGYVMDVHEEPPAGVAPGRVRPVTQVLAEPAFDGAAARVARWMAAEYACPLCEAVRPFLAPGQKVRVTRASADAPWQLVSEKAGPVDERWVGLVPAANDYAPGQRASRQRAVLEALREGPQRVAELSATIPGAASAVTALAKRGVVEVFSRRSVRGSEATSLSSAAAPRPERLTAVSYTHLTLPTRYSV
;
A
#
# COMPACT_ATOMS: atom_id res chain seq x y z
N MET A 1 31.32 38.29 -16.28
CA MET A 1 31.46 37.11 -15.39
C MET A 1 30.06 36.57 -15.15
N ASN A 2 29.79 35.40 -15.69
CA ASN A 2 28.46 34.82 -15.93
C ASN A 2 27.93 34.16 -14.67
N GLN A 3 26.99 34.77 -13.94
CA GLN A 3 26.16 34.07 -12.94
C GLN A 3 25.08 33.27 -13.66
N LYS A 4 25.50 32.19 -14.32
CA LYS A 4 24.57 31.23 -14.89
C LYS A 4 23.88 30.49 -13.75
N GLY A 5 22.63 30.89 -13.45
CA GLY A 5 21.53 30.05 -12.91
C GLY A 5 21.90 29.05 -11.81
N ARG A 6 22.37 29.51 -10.64
CA ARG A 6 22.32 28.68 -9.44
C ARG A 6 20.84 28.53 -9.08
N ARG A 7 20.30 27.32 -9.22
CA ARG A 7 18.94 27.04 -8.72
C ARG A 7 18.89 27.43 -7.24
N PRO A 8 17.79 28.01 -6.78
CA PRO A 8 17.64 28.30 -5.36
C PRO A 8 17.80 27.00 -4.56
N VAL A 9 18.45 27.10 -3.42
CA VAL A 9 18.60 25.98 -2.49
C VAL A 9 17.22 25.66 -1.95
N SER A 10 16.79 24.41 -2.09
CA SER A 10 15.47 23.97 -1.61
C SER A 10 15.63 23.04 -0.42
N TYR A 11 14.69 23.13 0.51
CA TYR A 11 14.58 22.28 1.70
C TYR A 11 13.25 21.52 1.66
N ALA A 12 13.26 20.33 2.19
CA ALA A 12 12.06 19.51 2.33
C ALA A 12 11.78 19.25 3.80
N SER A 13 10.59 19.61 4.26
CA SER A 13 10.08 19.19 5.58
C SER A 13 9.56 17.77 5.48
N VAL A 14 10.21 16.84 6.18
CA VAL A 14 9.99 15.40 6.07
C VAL A 14 9.41 14.83 7.35
N ALA A 15 8.25 14.17 7.28
CA ALA A 15 7.72 13.33 8.33
C ALA A 15 8.43 11.97 8.30
N LEU A 16 9.18 11.64 9.35
CA LEU A 16 9.92 10.37 9.43
C LEU A 16 8.96 9.22 9.75
N ASP A 17 9.08 8.08 9.05
CA ASP A 17 8.28 6.87 9.33
C ASP A 17 8.76 6.14 10.58
N ILE A 18 8.72 6.85 11.70
CA ILE A 18 9.06 6.36 13.04
C ILE A 18 7.85 6.61 13.93
N PRO A 19 7.08 5.56 14.30
CA PRO A 19 5.86 5.70 15.09
C PRO A 19 6.18 5.92 16.58
N THR A 20 6.71 7.08 16.91
CA THR A 20 6.97 7.48 18.28
C THR A 20 6.57 8.93 18.51
N ARG A 21 5.97 9.23 19.66
CA ARG A 21 5.61 10.60 20.05
C ARG A 21 6.82 11.52 20.27
N ALA A 22 7.99 10.95 20.49
CA ALA A 22 9.22 11.74 20.61
C ALA A 22 9.66 12.37 19.28
N ILE A 23 9.08 11.90 18.16
CA ILE A 23 9.37 12.36 16.79
C ILE A 23 8.02 12.61 16.09
N ASP A 24 7.29 13.59 16.56
CA ASP A 24 5.96 13.97 16.07
C ASP A 24 5.99 15.15 15.07
N ALA A 25 7.14 15.80 14.92
CA ALA A 25 7.35 16.91 14.01
C ALA A 25 7.98 16.48 12.67
N ALA A 26 7.82 17.32 11.65
CA ALA A 26 8.60 17.22 10.44
C ALA A 26 10.01 17.79 10.66
N TYR A 27 11.00 17.21 9.99
CA TYR A 27 12.41 17.64 10.01
C TYR A 27 12.82 18.15 8.64
N ASP A 28 13.58 19.24 8.62
CA ASP A 28 14.03 19.84 7.37
C ASP A 28 15.33 19.21 6.88
N TYR A 29 15.33 18.88 5.60
CA TYR A 29 16.46 18.32 4.88
C TYR A 29 16.78 19.16 3.65
N LEU A 30 18.05 19.30 3.32
CA LEU A 30 18.48 19.90 2.08
C LEU A 30 18.08 19.01 0.90
N VAL A 31 17.47 19.59 -0.12
CA VAL A 31 17.17 18.88 -1.37
C VAL A 31 18.32 19.08 -2.34
N PRO A 32 19.09 18.02 -2.68
CA PRO A 32 20.13 18.11 -3.71
C PRO A 32 19.54 18.50 -5.07
N ASP A 33 20.29 19.28 -5.88
CA ASP A 33 19.84 19.73 -7.21
C ASP A 33 19.35 18.59 -8.11
N GLY A 34 20.00 17.42 -8.02
CA GLY A 34 19.63 16.23 -8.78
C GLY A 34 18.29 15.60 -8.35
N LEU A 35 17.78 15.92 -7.15
CA LEU A 35 16.53 15.40 -6.61
C LEU A 35 15.40 16.44 -6.61
N ALA A 36 15.68 17.69 -6.97
CA ALA A 36 14.72 18.79 -6.89
C ALA A 36 13.42 18.58 -7.70
N ALA A 37 13.51 17.85 -8.81
CA ALA A 37 12.35 17.55 -9.64
C ALA A 37 11.45 16.43 -9.07
N THR A 38 11.98 15.57 -8.19
CA THR A 38 11.32 14.37 -7.69
C THR A 38 11.01 14.42 -6.19
N ALA A 39 11.79 15.21 -5.41
CA ALA A 39 11.55 15.39 -3.98
C ALA A 39 10.45 16.43 -3.73
N THR A 40 9.26 16.17 -4.24
CA THR A 40 8.07 17.03 -4.12
C THR A 40 7.15 16.58 -2.99
N VAL A 41 6.18 17.41 -2.62
CA VAL A 41 5.20 17.05 -1.56
C VAL A 41 4.53 15.73 -1.86
N GLY A 42 4.50 14.84 -0.87
CA GLY A 42 3.96 13.48 -0.99
C GLY A 42 4.96 12.43 -1.43
N ALA A 43 6.16 12.81 -1.89
CA ALA A 43 7.20 11.85 -2.27
C ALA A 43 7.71 11.08 -1.04
N THR A 44 8.03 9.81 -1.27
CA THR A 44 8.70 8.97 -0.25
C THR A 44 10.20 9.11 -0.43
N VAL A 45 10.89 9.48 0.63
CA VAL A 45 12.33 9.77 0.63
C VAL A 45 13.08 8.94 1.66
N LEU A 46 14.38 8.76 1.43
CA LEU A 46 15.32 8.25 2.39
C LEU A 46 16.16 9.40 2.93
N VAL A 47 16.26 9.51 4.23
CA VAL A 47 16.96 10.59 4.90
C VAL A 47 17.82 10.07 6.06
N PRO A 48 18.97 10.69 6.34
CA PRO A 48 19.79 10.32 7.47
C PRO A 48 19.19 10.85 8.78
N PHE A 49 18.92 9.97 9.73
CA PHE A 49 18.42 10.33 11.05
C PHE A 49 19.06 9.46 12.13
N SER A 50 19.62 10.10 13.17
CA SER A 50 20.25 9.41 14.31
C SER A 50 21.24 8.30 13.92
N GLY A 51 22.12 8.57 12.94
CA GLY A 51 23.17 7.65 12.50
C GLY A 51 22.73 6.51 11.58
N ARG A 52 21.48 6.51 11.12
CA ARG A 52 20.93 5.53 10.18
C ARG A 52 20.09 6.22 9.11
N ASP A 53 19.86 5.54 8.00
CA ASP A 53 18.92 5.97 6.99
C ASP A 53 17.50 5.57 7.38
N VAL A 54 16.55 6.50 7.27
CA VAL A 54 15.15 6.33 7.65
C VAL A 54 14.26 6.77 6.48
N VAL A 55 13.18 6.07 6.28
CA VAL A 55 12.14 6.48 5.34
C VAL A 55 11.34 7.64 5.92
N GLY A 56 10.96 8.56 5.05
CA GLY A 56 10.09 9.67 5.40
C GLY A 56 9.24 10.12 4.22
N TYR A 57 8.30 10.99 4.51
CA TYR A 57 7.35 11.54 3.56
C TYR A 57 7.52 13.05 3.48
N VAL A 58 7.68 13.60 2.29
CA VAL A 58 7.82 15.05 2.09
C VAL A 58 6.47 15.72 2.36
N MET A 59 6.44 16.56 3.38
CA MET A 59 5.24 17.29 3.81
C MET A 59 5.17 18.69 3.23
N ASP A 60 6.33 19.28 2.90
CA ASP A 60 6.46 20.61 2.32
C ASP A 60 7.81 20.77 1.64
N VAL A 61 7.91 21.71 0.69
CA VAL A 61 9.16 22.10 0.05
C VAL A 61 9.25 23.62 0.06
N HIS A 62 10.36 24.17 0.56
CA HIS A 62 10.57 25.60 0.74
C HIS A 62 12.03 26.01 0.43
N GLU A 63 12.26 27.29 0.21
CA GLU A 63 13.58 27.83 -0.08
C GLU A 63 14.26 28.43 1.15
N GLU A 64 13.49 28.69 2.22
CA GLU A 64 14.02 29.25 3.44
C GLU A 64 14.72 28.17 4.27
N PRO A 65 15.95 28.45 4.77
CA PRO A 65 16.63 27.53 5.66
C PRO A 65 15.88 27.38 6.99
N PRO A 66 15.94 26.21 7.65
CA PRO A 66 15.26 26.01 8.94
C PRO A 66 15.80 27.00 9.98
N ALA A 67 14.89 27.57 10.77
CA ALA A 67 15.21 28.57 11.76
C ALA A 67 16.21 28.05 12.81
N GLY A 68 17.26 28.82 13.08
CA GLY A 68 18.27 28.49 14.09
C GLY A 68 19.29 27.41 13.67
N VAL A 69 19.24 26.92 12.44
CA VAL A 69 20.22 25.95 11.92
C VAL A 69 21.06 26.59 10.84
N ALA A 70 22.39 26.52 10.99
CA ALA A 70 23.28 26.99 9.93
C ALA A 70 23.06 26.15 8.66
N PRO A 71 22.97 26.76 7.45
CA PRO A 71 22.64 26.05 6.21
C PRO A 71 23.55 24.84 5.93
N GLY A 72 24.84 24.91 6.25
CA GLY A 72 25.79 23.80 6.10
C GLY A 72 25.63 22.65 7.10
N ARG A 73 24.74 22.76 8.09
CA ARG A 73 24.43 21.69 9.04
C ARG A 73 23.18 20.90 8.70
N VAL A 74 22.37 21.39 7.77
CA VAL A 74 21.18 20.66 7.30
C VAL A 74 21.64 19.47 6.48
N ARG A 75 21.24 18.28 6.88
CA ARG A 75 21.58 17.04 6.17
C ARG A 75 20.81 16.95 4.86
N PRO A 76 21.42 16.42 3.79
CA PRO A 76 20.71 16.24 2.52
C PRO A 76 19.78 15.03 2.54
N VAL A 77 18.74 15.08 1.70
CA VAL A 77 17.96 13.89 1.31
C VAL A 77 18.90 12.92 0.60
N THR A 78 18.92 11.67 1.04
CA THR A 78 19.80 10.63 0.48
C THR A 78 19.26 10.15 -0.87
N GLN A 79 17.97 9.89 -0.98
CA GLN A 79 17.34 9.34 -2.18
C GLN A 79 15.84 9.59 -2.17
N VAL A 80 15.23 9.75 -3.36
CA VAL A 80 13.78 9.64 -3.55
C VAL A 80 13.47 8.18 -3.88
N LEU A 81 12.60 7.55 -3.09
CA LEU A 81 12.27 6.14 -3.18
C LEU A 81 11.02 5.88 -4.03
N ALA A 82 10.04 6.79 -3.98
CA ALA A 82 8.81 6.70 -4.76
C ALA A 82 8.24 8.08 -5.07
N GLU A 83 7.46 8.12 -6.14
CA GLU A 83 6.69 9.28 -6.56
C GLU A 83 5.69 9.73 -5.48
N PRO A 84 5.16 10.96 -5.57
CA PRO A 84 4.19 11.49 -4.62
C PRO A 84 2.95 10.61 -4.51
N ALA A 85 2.63 10.17 -3.28
CA ALA A 85 1.42 9.42 -2.97
C ALA A 85 0.25 10.34 -2.59
N PHE A 86 0.53 11.58 -2.22
CA PHE A 86 -0.46 12.57 -1.82
C PHE A 86 0.01 13.99 -2.19
N ASP A 87 -0.89 14.93 -2.17
CA ASP A 87 -0.65 16.33 -2.50
C ASP A 87 -0.55 17.24 -1.26
N GLY A 88 -0.36 18.55 -1.50
CA GLY A 88 -0.28 19.55 -0.43
C GLY A 88 -1.57 19.69 0.38
N ALA A 89 -2.74 19.38 -0.17
CA ALA A 89 -4.00 19.40 0.56
C ALA A 89 -4.04 18.28 1.59
N ALA A 90 -3.67 17.06 1.17
CA ALA A 90 -3.57 15.90 2.05
C ALA A 90 -2.48 16.10 3.13
N ALA A 91 -1.34 16.72 2.78
CA ALA A 91 -0.30 17.05 3.75
C ALA A 91 -0.80 18.00 4.87
N ARG A 92 -1.62 18.98 4.50
CA ARG A 92 -2.26 19.88 5.49
C ARG A 92 -3.24 19.13 6.38
N VAL A 93 -4.07 18.27 5.80
CA VAL A 93 -5.01 17.43 6.56
C VAL A 93 -4.26 16.51 7.51
N ALA A 94 -3.17 15.87 7.08
CA ALA A 94 -2.35 15.02 7.95
C ALA A 94 -1.76 15.81 9.14
N ARG A 95 -1.26 17.03 8.91
CA ARG A 95 -0.79 17.91 10.02
C ARG A 95 -1.91 18.27 10.98
N TRP A 96 -3.09 18.61 10.47
CA TRP A 96 -4.25 18.88 11.30
C TRP A 96 -4.66 17.65 12.11
N MET A 97 -4.70 16.46 11.49
CA MET A 97 -5.00 15.21 12.18
C MET A 97 -3.98 14.91 13.30
N ALA A 98 -2.70 15.11 13.03
CA ALA A 98 -1.65 14.88 14.02
C ALA A 98 -1.83 15.78 15.25
N ALA A 99 -2.17 17.05 15.03
CA ALA A 99 -2.42 18.03 16.11
C ALA A 99 -3.71 17.71 16.87
N GLU A 100 -4.82 17.45 16.15
CA GLU A 100 -6.15 17.23 16.74
C GLU A 100 -6.22 15.94 17.55
N TYR A 101 -5.64 14.86 17.03
CA TYR A 101 -5.70 13.54 17.68
C TYR A 101 -4.43 13.20 18.47
N ALA A 102 -3.50 14.13 18.59
CA ALA A 102 -2.23 13.94 19.30
C ALA A 102 -1.49 12.64 18.89
N CYS A 103 -1.49 12.33 17.61
CA CYS A 103 -0.80 11.17 17.05
C CYS A 103 0.50 11.58 16.32
N PRO A 104 1.49 10.70 16.19
CA PRO A 104 2.67 10.95 15.38
C PRO A 104 2.32 11.34 13.94
N LEU A 105 3.03 12.34 13.38
CA LEU A 105 2.73 12.83 12.03
C LEU A 105 2.81 11.72 10.96
N CYS A 106 3.74 10.77 11.10
CA CYS A 106 3.83 9.62 10.19
C CYS A 106 2.57 8.73 10.23
N GLU A 107 1.90 8.61 11.38
CA GLU A 107 0.64 7.87 11.46
C GLU A 107 -0.52 8.64 10.81
N ALA A 108 -0.54 9.96 10.95
CA ALA A 108 -1.50 10.81 10.28
C ALA A 108 -1.34 10.83 8.74
N VAL A 109 -0.15 10.52 8.22
CA VAL A 109 0.12 10.39 6.77
C VAL A 109 -0.40 9.05 6.21
N ARG A 110 -0.43 7.99 7.00
CA ARG A 110 -0.77 6.62 6.53
C ARG A 110 -2.10 6.49 5.78
N PRO A 111 -3.20 7.18 6.13
CA PRO A 111 -4.44 7.12 5.38
C PRO A 111 -4.33 7.60 3.92
N PHE A 112 -3.32 8.39 3.60
CA PHE A 112 -3.06 8.93 2.26
C PHE A 112 -2.10 8.06 1.44
N LEU A 113 -1.54 7.03 2.05
CA LEU A 113 -0.68 6.05 1.37
C LEU A 113 -1.51 4.87 0.87
N ALA A 114 -0.93 4.09 -0.05
CA ALA A 114 -1.60 2.87 -0.49
C ALA A 114 -1.86 1.92 0.70
N PRO A 115 -3.06 1.36 0.83
CA PRO A 115 -3.44 0.54 1.97
C PRO A 115 -2.48 -0.62 2.20
N GLY A 116 -2.04 -0.81 3.46
CA GLY A 116 -1.20 -1.93 3.86
C GLY A 116 0.25 -1.87 3.37
N GLN A 117 0.72 -0.74 2.87
CA GLN A 117 2.15 -0.54 2.61
C GLN A 117 2.90 -0.47 3.95
N LYS A 118 3.52 -1.58 4.34
CA LYS A 118 4.68 -1.51 5.22
C LYS A 118 5.87 -1.16 4.36
N VAL A 119 6.39 0.04 4.56
CA VAL A 119 7.53 0.54 3.81
C VAL A 119 8.80 -0.10 4.38
N ARG A 120 9.36 -1.05 3.65
CA ARG A 120 10.70 -1.57 3.89
C ARG A 120 11.61 -1.12 2.78
N VAL A 121 12.83 -0.77 3.12
CA VAL A 121 13.87 -0.49 2.15
C VAL A 121 14.91 -1.59 2.16
N THR A 122 15.35 -2.00 0.98
CA THR A 122 16.44 -2.94 0.79
C THR A 122 17.37 -2.43 -0.30
N ARG A 123 18.61 -2.92 -0.29
CA ARG A 123 19.57 -2.70 -1.38
C ARG A 123 20.28 -4.00 -1.69
N ALA A 124 20.59 -4.20 -2.95
CA ALA A 124 21.22 -5.42 -3.41
C ALA A 124 22.70 -5.52 -2.99
N SER A 125 23.38 -4.38 -2.87
CA SER A 125 24.77 -4.26 -2.40
C SER A 125 24.97 -2.94 -1.67
N ALA A 126 26.13 -2.74 -1.06
CA ALA A 126 26.46 -1.49 -0.33
C ALA A 126 26.38 -0.24 -1.23
N ASP A 127 26.71 -0.36 -2.50
CA ASP A 127 26.74 0.72 -3.49
C ASP A 127 25.48 0.80 -4.36
N ALA A 128 24.55 -0.16 -4.21
CA ALA A 128 23.31 -0.15 -4.98
C ALA A 128 22.31 0.87 -4.41
N PRO A 129 21.48 1.48 -5.26
CA PRO A 129 20.40 2.35 -4.80
C PRO A 129 19.43 1.56 -3.93
N TRP A 130 18.89 2.23 -2.92
CA TRP A 130 17.85 1.67 -2.09
C TRP A 130 16.57 1.48 -2.90
N GLN A 131 15.90 0.37 -2.68
CA GLN A 131 14.63 0.03 -3.30
C GLN A 131 13.56 -0.12 -2.23
N LEU A 132 12.40 0.43 -2.53
CA LEU A 132 11.23 0.32 -1.70
C LEU A 132 10.61 -1.07 -1.90
N VAL A 133 10.63 -1.90 -0.85
CA VAL A 133 9.93 -3.18 -0.85
C VAL A 133 8.58 -2.95 -0.20
N SER A 134 7.55 -2.89 -1.00
CA SER A 134 6.19 -2.95 -0.51
C SER A 134 5.90 -4.40 -0.08
N GLU A 135 5.77 -4.67 1.22
CA GLU A 135 5.15 -5.92 1.65
C GLU A 135 3.72 -5.90 1.11
N LYS A 136 3.43 -6.84 0.24
CA LYS A 136 2.22 -6.92 -0.59
C LYS A 136 0.94 -6.79 0.25
N ALA A 137 0.40 -5.61 0.30
CA ALA A 137 -1.01 -5.39 0.57
C ALA A 137 -1.76 -4.98 -0.71
N GLY A 138 -1.16 -5.31 -1.84
CA GLY A 138 -1.80 -5.18 -3.14
C GLY A 138 -2.78 -6.33 -3.41
N PRO A 139 -3.47 -6.29 -4.55
CA PRO A 139 -4.30 -7.40 -4.98
C PRO A 139 -3.46 -8.68 -4.94
N VAL A 140 -3.97 -9.68 -4.24
CA VAL A 140 -3.31 -10.98 -4.17
C VAL A 140 -3.62 -11.69 -5.47
N ASP A 141 -2.59 -12.08 -6.22
CA ASP A 141 -2.77 -12.96 -7.35
C ASP A 141 -3.12 -14.35 -6.82
N GLU A 142 -4.41 -14.64 -6.82
CA GLU A 142 -4.93 -15.95 -6.43
C GLU A 142 -4.74 -16.95 -7.56
N ARG A 143 -4.24 -18.12 -7.21
CA ARG A 143 -4.10 -19.22 -8.15
C ARG A 143 -5.44 -19.92 -8.32
N TRP A 144 -5.95 -19.88 -9.53
CA TRP A 144 -7.16 -20.57 -9.96
C TRP A 144 -6.81 -21.74 -10.84
N VAL A 145 -7.67 -22.75 -10.83
CA VAL A 145 -7.56 -23.92 -11.71
C VAL A 145 -8.90 -24.16 -12.38
N GLY A 146 -8.88 -24.44 -13.66
CA GLY A 146 -10.05 -24.77 -14.47
C GLY A 146 -9.79 -25.98 -15.34
N LEU A 147 -10.85 -26.68 -15.75
CA LEU A 147 -10.78 -27.76 -16.72
C LEU A 147 -10.47 -27.19 -18.11
N VAL A 148 -9.59 -27.87 -18.82
CA VAL A 148 -9.36 -27.59 -20.25
C VAL A 148 -10.51 -28.25 -21.04
N PRO A 149 -11.25 -27.51 -21.87
CA PRO A 149 -12.42 -28.06 -22.60
C PRO A 149 -12.11 -29.32 -23.42
N ALA A 150 -10.92 -29.39 -23.99
CA ALA A 150 -10.48 -30.56 -24.77
C ALA A 150 -10.21 -31.81 -23.91
N ALA A 151 -10.17 -31.71 -22.59
CA ALA A 151 -9.87 -32.80 -21.67
C ALA A 151 -11.08 -33.19 -20.75
N ASN A 152 -12.30 -32.79 -21.12
CA ASN A 152 -13.52 -33.11 -20.38
C ASN A 152 -13.75 -34.62 -20.19
N ASP A 153 -13.28 -35.45 -21.14
CA ASP A 153 -13.44 -36.89 -21.10
C ASP A 153 -12.30 -37.62 -20.39
N TYR A 154 -11.35 -36.86 -19.80
CA TYR A 154 -10.24 -37.50 -19.10
C TYR A 154 -10.71 -38.17 -17.81
N ALA A 155 -10.48 -39.49 -17.74
CA ALA A 155 -10.77 -40.32 -16.57
C ALA A 155 -9.46 -40.72 -15.86
N PRO A 156 -9.21 -40.24 -14.62
CA PRO A 156 -8.07 -40.71 -13.84
C PRO A 156 -8.19 -42.19 -13.49
N GLY A 157 -7.04 -42.90 -13.47
CA GLY A 157 -7.01 -44.29 -13.06
C GLY A 157 -7.62 -44.59 -11.69
N GLN A 158 -8.01 -45.83 -11.41
CA GLN A 158 -8.73 -46.21 -10.19
C GLN A 158 -8.05 -45.83 -8.88
N ARG A 159 -6.70 -45.78 -8.84
CA ARG A 159 -5.91 -45.39 -7.67
C ARG A 159 -5.75 -43.88 -7.47
N ALA A 160 -6.21 -43.07 -8.42
CA ALA A 160 -6.03 -41.62 -8.39
C ALA A 160 -7.23 -40.87 -7.76
N SER A 161 -7.64 -41.29 -6.57
CA SER A 161 -8.83 -40.74 -5.87
C SER A 161 -8.80 -39.22 -5.72
N ARG A 162 -7.61 -38.64 -5.41
CA ARG A 162 -7.44 -37.18 -5.25
C ARG A 162 -7.64 -36.44 -6.57
N GLN A 163 -7.13 -36.98 -7.69
CA GLN A 163 -7.35 -36.38 -9.01
C GLN A 163 -8.82 -36.41 -9.41
N ARG A 164 -9.53 -37.50 -9.10
CA ARG A 164 -10.98 -37.58 -9.34
C ARG A 164 -11.76 -36.55 -8.53
N ALA A 165 -11.45 -36.42 -7.24
CA ALA A 165 -12.11 -35.44 -6.40
C ALA A 165 -11.88 -33.98 -6.89
N VAL A 166 -10.65 -33.67 -7.33
CA VAL A 166 -10.35 -32.36 -7.92
C VAL A 166 -11.11 -32.13 -9.22
N LEU A 167 -11.15 -33.11 -10.12
CA LEU A 167 -11.88 -33.01 -11.39
C LEU A 167 -13.39 -32.87 -11.17
N GLU A 168 -13.95 -33.58 -10.19
CA GLU A 168 -15.37 -33.46 -9.82
C GLU A 168 -15.69 -32.05 -9.32
N ALA A 169 -14.84 -31.50 -8.45
CA ALA A 169 -15.02 -30.14 -7.95
C ALA A 169 -14.91 -29.08 -9.08
N LEU A 170 -14.10 -29.33 -10.10
CA LEU A 170 -13.93 -28.42 -11.24
C LEU A 170 -15.05 -28.50 -12.29
N ARG A 171 -15.96 -29.48 -12.21
CA ARG A 171 -17.11 -29.55 -13.13
C ARG A 171 -18.09 -28.41 -12.97
N GLU A 172 -18.19 -27.87 -11.77
CA GLU A 172 -19.02 -26.69 -11.49
C GLU A 172 -18.41 -25.38 -11.95
N GLY A 173 -17.11 -25.41 -12.33
CA GLY A 173 -16.38 -24.25 -12.84
C GLY A 173 -14.97 -24.11 -12.25
N PRO A 174 -14.23 -23.10 -12.67
CA PRO A 174 -12.90 -22.82 -12.13
C PRO A 174 -12.96 -22.50 -10.63
N GLN A 175 -12.03 -23.06 -9.87
CA GLN A 175 -11.95 -22.86 -8.41
C GLN A 175 -10.57 -22.40 -7.96
N ARG A 176 -10.50 -21.80 -6.78
CA ARG A 176 -9.25 -21.40 -6.15
C ARG A 176 -8.48 -22.63 -5.67
N VAL A 177 -7.18 -22.70 -5.99
CA VAL A 177 -6.33 -23.80 -5.52
C VAL A 177 -6.29 -23.87 -3.98
N ALA A 178 -6.40 -22.73 -3.30
CA ALA A 178 -6.45 -22.68 -1.84
C ALA A 178 -7.74 -23.33 -1.27
N GLU A 179 -8.90 -23.08 -1.88
CA GLU A 179 -10.19 -23.67 -1.48
C GLU A 179 -10.22 -25.18 -1.71
N LEU A 180 -9.74 -25.60 -2.88
CA LEU A 180 -9.56 -27.04 -3.18
C LEU A 180 -8.65 -27.73 -2.16
N SER A 181 -7.57 -27.05 -1.74
CA SER A 181 -6.62 -27.60 -0.77
C SER A 181 -7.17 -27.66 0.65
N ALA A 182 -8.10 -26.77 0.98
CA ALA A 182 -8.81 -26.79 2.27
C ALA A 182 -9.82 -27.95 2.35
N THR A 183 -10.47 -28.27 1.21
CA THR A 183 -11.50 -29.31 1.15
C THR A 183 -10.93 -30.68 0.83
N ILE A 184 -9.92 -30.77 -0.05
CA ILE A 184 -9.33 -32.02 -0.54
C ILE A 184 -7.87 -32.09 -0.10
N PRO A 185 -7.50 -32.95 0.87
CA PRO A 185 -6.11 -33.12 1.30
C PRO A 185 -5.21 -33.54 0.13
N GLY A 186 -4.17 -32.72 -0.15
CA GLY A 186 -3.24 -32.97 -1.24
C GLY A 186 -3.73 -32.52 -2.64
N ALA A 187 -4.76 -31.67 -2.71
CA ALA A 187 -5.27 -31.11 -3.98
C ALA A 187 -4.17 -30.37 -4.77
N ALA A 188 -3.28 -29.62 -4.12
CA ALA A 188 -2.24 -28.89 -4.79
C ALA A 188 -1.30 -29.80 -5.61
N SER A 189 -0.95 -30.98 -5.09
CA SER A 189 -0.14 -31.96 -5.81
C SER A 189 -0.92 -32.62 -6.96
N ALA A 190 -2.21 -32.88 -6.77
CA ALA A 190 -3.08 -33.42 -7.80
C ALA A 190 -3.28 -32.42 -8.94
N VAL A 191 -3.52 -31.14 -8.63
CA VAL A 191 -3.60 -30.04 -9.61
C VAL A 191 -2.31 -29.94 -10.42
N THR A 192 -1.13 -29.99 -9.78
CA THR A 192 0.16 -29.93 -10.47
C THR A 192 0.33 -31.13 -11.43
N ALA A 193 -0.08 -32.33 -11.02
CA ALA A 193 -0.02 -33.52 -11.85
C ALA A 193 -0.99 -33.48 -13.04
N LEU A 194 -2.19 -32.96 -12.85
CA LEU A 194 -3.19 -32.77 -13.90
C LEU A 194 -2.80 -31.66 -14.88
N ALA A 195 -2.18 -30.58 -14.39
CA ALA A 195 -1.67 -29.49 -15.22
C ALA A 195 -0.52 -29.96 -16.13
N LYS A 196 0.40 -30.79 -15.62
CA LYS A 196 1.46 -31.41 -16.43
C LYS A 196 0.92 -32.30 -17.54
N ARG A 197 -0.28 -32.85 -17.39
CA ARG A 197 -0.96 -33.66 -18.41
C ARG A 197 -1.84 -32.86 -19.36
N GLY A 198 -1.94 -31.54 -19.16
CA GLY A 198 -2.81 -30.67 -19.97
C GLY A 198 -4.32 -30.84 -19.70
N VAL A 199 -4.70 -31.49 -18.59
CA VAL A 199 -6.10 -31.74 -18.25
C VAL A 199 -6.73 -30.53 -17.59
N VAL A 200 -5.95 -29.80 -16.79
CA VAL A 200 -6.36 -28.55 -16.14
C VAL A 200 -5.38 -27.44 -16.46
N GLU A 201 -5.88 -26.25 -16.51
CA GLU A 201 -5.09 -25.01 -16.65
C GLU A 201 -5.05 -24.28 -15.32
N VAL A 202 -3.84 -23.86 -14.92
CA VAL A 202 -3.64 -23.03 -13.72
C VAL A 202 -3.34 -21.61 -14.18
N PHE A 203 -4.17 -20.68 -13.75
CA PHE A 203 -4.05 -19.27 -14.08
C PHE A 203 -4.10 -18.39 -12.81
N SER A 204 -3.55 -17.20 -12.90
CA SER A 204 -3.63 -16.20 -11.83
C SER A 204 -4.79 -15.27 -12.09
N ARG A 205 -5.64 -15.10 -11.08
CA ARG A 205 -6.69 -14.10 -11.08
C ARG A 205 -6.42 -13.10 -9.98
N ARG A 206 -6.43 -11.82 -10.34
CA ARG A 206 -6.23 -10.73 -9.38
C ARG A 206 -7.46 -10.63 -8.46
N SER A 207 -7.24 -10.83 -7.16
CA SER A 207 -8.25 -10.62 -6.13
C SER A 207 -7.91 -9.37 -5.35
N VAL A 208 -8.87 -8.46 -5.24
CA VAL A 208 -8.75 -7.29 -4.36
C VAL A 208 -9.15 -7.72 -2.97
N ARG A 209 -8.22 -7.66 -2.00
CA ARG A 209 -8.56 -7.87 -0.59
C ARG A 209 -9.52 -6.78 -0.15
N GLY A 210 -10.69 -7.15 0.22
CA GLY A 210 -11.72 -6.25 0.70
C GLY A 210 -12.93 -6.24 -0.21
N SER A 211 -13.99 -6.73 0.32
CA SER A 211 -15.36 -6.71 -0.16
C SER A 211 -15.73 -7.63 -1.34
N GLU A 212 -15.81 -8.91 -1.07
CA GLU A 212 -16.92 -9.66 -1.67
C GLU A 212 -18.28 -9.09 -1.20
N ALA A 213 -18.28 -8.29 -0.15
CA ALA A 213 -19.49 -7.71 0.43
C ALA A 213 -19.87 -6.35 -0.15
N THR A 214 -19.01 -5.74 -0.95
CA THR A 214 -19.38 -4.48 -1.62
C THR A 214 -19.35 -4.64 -3.14
N SER A 215 -19.90 -5.71 -3.68
CA SER A 215 -20.80 -5.45 -4.78
C SER A 215 -21.90 -4.60 -4.11
N LEU A 216 -21.79 -3.30 -4.24
CA LEU A 216 -22.95 -2.46 -4.22
C LEU A 216 -23.85 -3.05 -5.31
N SER A 217 -24.64 -4.07 -4.93
CA SER A 217 -25.73 -4.51 -5.75
C SER A 217 -26.50 -3.21 -5.98
N SER A 218 -26.72 -2.87 -7.22
CA SER A 218 -27.49 -1.71 -7.60
C SER A 218 -28.95 -1.77 -7.12
N ALA A 219 -29.34 -2.85 -6.48
CA ALA A 219 -30.45 -2.94 -5.58
C ALA A 219 -30.04 -2.30 -4.24
N ALA A 220 -29.90 -0.96 -4.24
CA ALA A 220 -29.95 -0.20 -3.02
C ALA A 220 -31.22 -0.67 -2.29
N ALA A 221 -31.04 -1.20 -1.07
CA ALA A 221 -32.19 -1.48 -0.23
C ALA A 221 -33.08 -0.23 -0.21
N PRO A 222 -34.40 -0.36 -0.38
CA PRO A 222 -35.26 0.80 -0.43
C PRO A 222 -34.97 1.66 0.80
N ARG A 223 -34.68 2.94 0.54
CA ARG A 223 -34.37 3.88 1.60
C ARG A 223 -35.54 3.89 2.59
N PRO A 224 -35.32 3.61 3.86
CA PRO A 224 -36.41 3.58 4.83
C PRO A 224 -37.10 4.96 4.83
N GLU A 225 -38.41 4.97 4.69
CA GLU A 225 -39.19 6.22 4.70
C GLU A 225 -39.05 6.98 6.02
N ARG A 226 -38.72 6.28 7.10
CA ARG A 226 -38.42 6.86 8.42
C ARG A 226 -37.17 6.24 8.99
N LEU A 227 -36.29 7.10 9.48
CA LEU A 227 -35.15 6.69 10.29
C LEU A 227 -35.66 6.18 11.65
N THR A 228 -35.06 5.11 12.16
CA THR A 228 -35.29 4.70 13.54
C THR A 228 -34.79 5.77 14.51
N ALA A 229 -35.29 5.80 15.74
CA ALA A 229 -34.83 6.74 16.77
C ALA A 229 -33.30 6.68 16.96
N VAL A 230 -32.70 5.49 16.87
CA VAL A 230 -31.26 5.28 16.97
C VAL A 230 -30.53 5.88 15.75
N SER A 231 -31.01 5.65 14.54
CA SER A 231 -30.43 6.24 13.33
C SER A 231 -30.51 7.76 13.32
N TYR A 232 -31.60 8.30 13.84
CA TYR A 232 -31.79 9.74 13.97
C TYR A 232 -30.78 10.36 14.96
N THR A 233 -30.55 9.73 16.11
CA THR A 233 -29.56 10.22 17.09
C THR A 233 -28.14 10.19 16.54
N HIS A 234 -27.77 9.18 15.76
CA HIS A 234 -26.46 9.13 15.12
C HIS A 234 -26.24 10.20 14.04
N LEU A 235 -27.29 10.54 13.30
CA LEU A 235 -27.22 11.59 12.27
C LEU A 235 -27.33 13.00 12.83
N THR A 236 -27.98 13.16 13.99
CA THR A 236 -28.26 14.47 14.60
C THR A 236 -27.44 14.75 15.86
N LEU A 237 -26.50 13.85 16.21
CA LEU A 237 -25.54 14.18 17.28
C LEU A 237 -24.86 15.50 16.90
N PRO A 238 -25.09 16.57 17.69
CA PRO A 238 -24.40 17.82 17.43
C PRO A 238 -22.91 17.58 17.65
N THR A 239 -22.12 17.73 16.61
CA THR A 239 -20.69 17.95 16.71
C THR A 239 -20.44 19.35 17.31
N ARG A 240 -21.01 19.60 18.46
CA ARG A 240 -20.74 20.79 19.26
C ARG A 240 -19.66 20.44 20.27
N TYR A 241 -18.43 20.64 19.88
CA TYR A 241 -17.49 21.22 20.81
C TYR A 241 -17.57 22.74 20.60
N SER A 242 -18.42 23.37 21.37
CA SER A 242 -18.28 24.80 21.70
C SER A 242 -17.27 24.85 22.85
N VAL A 243 -16.13 25.44 22.60
CA VAL A 243 -15.25 26.01 23.63
C VAL A 243 -15.89 27.26 24.18
#